data_fdbc3deba3d9605a88ed695c90c4eae3
#
_entry.id   fdbc3deba3d9605a88ed695c90c4eae3
#
_cell.length_a   1.000
_cell.length_b   1.000
_cell.length_c   1.000
_cell.angle_alpha   90.00
_cell.angle_beta   90.00
_cell.angle_gamma   90.00
#
_symmetry.space_group_name_H-M   'P 1'
#
loop_
_entity.id
_entity.type
_entity.pdbx_description
1 polymer ?
#
loop_
_entity_poly.entity_id
_entity_poly.type
_entity_poly.pdbx_seq_one_letter_code
_entity_poly.pdbx_strand_id
1 'polypeptide(L)'
;MYDIEKAKQYAWEQADWIAHSNGYFLMKDCVFFYHKGSVVFDPWNDVDGNAVDDPFSFYGKDKMDEFCRRILAKKEGSTPSRMISVDSKILDFLKMLYFGVTDNPFEAASRSAYTDMCRTIRFNGKNGDMLRKAVDALLEERIPELVAVNDAEDFTKWHHSICEKIVAMYEAEGIEFYIGQAQKWVNMTLKYLYVLVPDVVEPFYRFLHIPLDNYIIDIAKKQYGIPSLPCAWSRISDYQDYLDYEKMLMEVIDEVPLDWEFAKWVESAHKQKIEKSR
;
A
#
# COMPACT_ATOMS: atom_id res chain seq x y z
N MET A 1 -9.97 24.34 18.85
CA MET A 1 -11.41 24.51 18.58
C MET A 1 -11.64 23.98 17.17
N TYR A 2 -12.44 22.97 17.01
CA TYR A 2 -12.71 22.37 15.70
C TYR A 2 -13.63 23.29 14.89
N ASP A 3 -13.36 23.41 13.60
CA ASP A 3 -14.16 24.24 12.71
C ASP A 3 -15.41 23.46 12.26
N ILE A 4 -16.57 23.88 12.76
CA ILE A 4 -17.85 23.20 12.50
C ILE A 4 -18.21 23.21 11.01
N GLU A 5 -17.84 24.25 10.27
CA GLU A 5 -18.10 24.29 8.83
C GLU A 5 -17.21 23.26 8.09
N LYS A 6 -15.98 23.07 8.52
CA LYS A 6 -15.15 21.96 8.02
C LYS A 6 -15.71 20.59 8.40
N ALA A 7 -16.31 20.46 9.56
CA ALA A 7 -16.97 19.23 9.99
C ALA A 7 -18.17 18.90 9.10
N LYS A 8 -19.00 19.90 8.80
CA LYS A 8 -20.13 19.78 7.88
C LYS A 8 -19.65 19.45 6.46
N GLN A 9 -18.62 20.14 5.98
CA GLN A 9 -18.05 19.91 4.67
C GLN A 9 -17.52 18.47 4.56
N TYR A 10 -16.78 18.00 5.56
CA TYR A 10 -16.30 16.62 5.60
C TYR A 10 -17.45 15.60 5.58
N ALA A 11 -18.46 15.80 6.40
CA ALA A 11 -19.64 14.93 6.40
C ALA A 11 -20.36 14.96 5.05
N TRP A 12 -20.42 16.13 4.42
CA TRP A 12 -21.05 16.33 3.10
C TRP A 12 -20.25 15.66 1.98
N GLU A 13 -18.94 15.81 1.95
CA GLU A 13 -18.05 15.17 0.97
C GLU A 13 -18.14 13.65 1.07
N GLN A 14 -18.16 13.13 2.29
CA GLN A 14 -18.37 11.69 2.51
C GLN A 14 -19.82 11.26 2.18
N ALA A 15 -20.78 12.16 2.23
CA ALA A 15 -22.19 11.91 1.96
C ALA A 15 -22.55 11.94 0.48
N ASP A 16 -21.82 12.62 -0.37
CA ASP A 16 -22.06 12.65 -1.82
C ASP A 16 -22.08 11.23 -2.44
N TRP A 17 -21.37 10.33 -1.83
CA TRP A 17 -21.34 8.90 -2.20
C TRP A 17 -22.62 8.15 -1.80
N ILE A 18 -23.36 8.67 -0.86
CA ILE A 18 -24.42 7.96 -0.14
C ILE A 18 -25.81 8.46 -0.54
N ALA A 19 -25.87 9.47 -1.37
CA ALA A 19 -26.97 10.37 -1.67
C ALA A 19 -28.21 9.76 -2.33
N HIS A 20 -28.75 8.60 -1.89
CA HIS A 20 -29.91 8.01 -2.58
C HIS A 20 -31.01 7.41 -1.72
N SER A 21 -30.99 7.53 -0.42
CA SER A 21 -32.11 7.08 0.42
C SER A 21 -32.53 8.14 1.42
N ASN A 22 -33.85 8.29 1.62
CA ASN A 22 -34.39 9.15 2.64
C ASN A 22 -34.50 8.38 3.95
N GLY A 23 -34.00 8.91 5.04
CA GLY A 23 -34.12 8.30 6.36
C GLY A 23 -33.17 8.89 7.38
N TYR A 24 -33.46 8.63 8.64
CA TYR A 24 -32.61 9.00 9.76
C TYR A 24 -31.67 7.85 10.09
N PHE A 25 -30.44 8.18 10.41
CA PHE A 25 -29.46 7.23 10.93
C PHE A 25 -28.99 7.74 12.29
N LEU A 26 -29.20 6.90 13.28
CA LEU A 26 -28.77 7.17 14.65
C LEU A 26 -27.57 6.28 14.94
N MET A 27 -26.47 6.87 15.30
CA MET A 27 -25.40 6.21 16.02
C MET A 27 -25.50 6.60 17.49
N LYS A 28 -24.89 5.79 18.34
CA LYS A 28 -24.95 5.97 19.79
C LYS A 28 -24.75 7.42 20.25
N ASP A 29 -24.01 8.20 19.48
CA ASP A 29 -23.53 9.52 19.88
C ASP A 29 -23.77 10.62 18.83
N CYS A 30 -24.42 10.35 17.69
CA CYS A 30 -24.67 11.40 16.70
C CYS A 30 -25.84 11.10 15.77
N VAL A 31 -26.37 12.16 15.15
CA VAL A 31 -27.53 12.12 14.27
C VAL A 31 -27.14 12.51 12.86
N PHE A 32 -27.45 11.62 11.91
CA PHE A 32 -27.40 11.91 10.47
C PHE A 32 -28.74 11.64 9.85
N PHE A 33 -29.11 12.41 8.86
CA PHE A 33 -30.33 12.16 8.09
C PHE A 33 -30.12 12.43 6.60
N TYR A 34 -30.93 11.76 5.77
CA TYR A 34 -31.01 12.05 4.36
C TYR A 34 -32.06 13.11 4.06
N HIS A 35 -31.65 14.05 3.26
CA HIS A 35 -32.57 15.09 2.76
C HIS A 35 -32.34 15.29 1.27
N LYS A 36 -33.40 15.08 0.46
CA LYS A 36 -33.35 15.24 -1.01
C LYS A 36 -32.19 14.51 -1.69
N GLY A 37 -31.89 13.30 -1.25
CA GLY A 37 -30.83 12.49 -1.83
C GLY A 37 -29.41 12.77 -1.28
N SER A 38 -29.29 13.60 -0.27
CA SER A 38 -28.01 13.92 0.38
C SER A 38 -28.02 13.54 1.85
N VAL A 39 -26.88 13.16 2.40
CA VAL A 39 -26.73 12.97 3.84
C VAL A 39 -26.45 14.32 4.47
N VAL A 40 -27.24 14.68 5.47
CA VAL A 40 -27.05 15.87 6.28
C VAL A 40 -26.67 15.45 7.68
N PHE A 41 -25.57 15.97 8.16
CA PHE A 41 -25.14 15.81 9.54
C PHE A 41 -25.77 16.88 10.40
N ASP A 42 -26.42 16.48 11.50
CA ASP A 42 -26.85 17.43 12.54
C ASP A 42 -25.79 17.49 13.64
N PRO A 43 -24.89 18.46 13.59
CA PRO A 43 -23.84 18.58 14.56
C PRO A 43 -24.29 19.15 15.89
N TRP A 44 -25.51 19.63 15.96
CA TRP A 44 -26.03 20.41 17.08
C TRP A 44 -26.79 19.56 18.11
N ASN A 45 -27.14 18.35 17.74
CA ASN A 45 -27.90 17.48 18.61
C ASN A 45 -27.26 16.10 18.73
N ASP A 46 -27.20 15.58 19.95
CA ASP A 46 -26.94 14.17 20.21
C ASP A 46 -28.18 13.30 19.98
N VAL A 47 -28.07 12.00 20.20
CA VAL A 47 -29.20 11.04 20.02
C VAL A 47 -30.34 11.28 21.01
N ASP A 48 -30.08 11.96 22.10
CA ASP A 48 -31.06 12.29 23.15
C ASP A 48 -31.65 13.69 22.96
N GLY A 49 -31.22 14.41 21.90
CA GLY A 49 -31.70 15.77 21.57
C GLY A 49 -31.01 16.88 22.35
N ASN A 50 -29.88 16.62 23.01
CA ASN A 50 -29.12 17.65 23.70
C ASN A 50 -28.23 18.39 22.71
N ALA A 51 -28.02 19.68 22.96
CA ALA A 51 -27.14 20.51 22.13
C ALA A 51 -25.67 20.07 22.26
N VAL A 52 -24.98 20.03 21.12
CA VAL A 52 -23.54 19.72 21.01
C VAL A 52 -22.81 20.95 20.48
N ASP A 53 -21.92 21.50 21.30
CA ASP A 53 -21.21 22.75 20.95
C ASP A 53 -20.08 22.52 19.92
N ASP A 54 -19.39 21.39 20.00
CA ASP A 54 -18.32 21.01 19.06
C ASP A 54 -18.42 19.51 18.69
N PRO A 55 -19.07 19.22 17.56
CA PRO A 55 -19.34 17.84 17.15
C PRO A 55 -18.11 16.97 16.92
N PHE A 56 -17.00 17.52 16.45
CA PHE A 56 -15.79 16.73 16.18
C PHE A 56 -15.00 16.42 17.44
N SER A 57 -14.97 17.35 18.39
CA SER A 57 -14.43 17.06 19.72
C SER A 57 -15.32 16.06 20.44
N PHE A 58 -16.63 16.15 20.26
CA PHE A 58 -17.60 15.29 20.90
C PHE A 58 -17.61 13.87 20.31
N TYR A 59 -17.69 13.76 18.97
CA TYR A 59 -17.84 12.47 18.28
C TYR A 59 -16.51 11.86 17.87
N GLY A 60 -15.53 12.66 17.50
CA GLY A 60 -14.24 12.23 16.96
C GLY A 60 -14.30 11.75 15.50
N LYS A 61 -13.16 11.88 14.80
CA LYS A 61 -13.05 11.55 13.37
C LYS A 61 -13.36 10.06 13.10
N ASP A 62 -12.86 9.15 13.94
CA ASP A 62 -13.00 7.71 13.72
C ASP A 62 -14.48 7.26 13.76
N LYS A 63 -15.28 7.85 14.66
CA LYS A 63 -16.73 7.57 14.70
C LYS A 63 -17.45 8.08 13.47
N MET A 64 -17.05 9.25 12.98
CA MET A 64 -17.61 9.83 11.76
C MET A 64 -17.30 8.95 10.55
N ASP A 65 -16.08 8.47 10.43
CA ASP A 65 -15.66 7.57 9.36
C ASP A 65 -16.38 6.20 9.45
N GLU A 66 -16.54 5.66 10.64
CA GLU A 66 -17.30 4.42 10.85
C GLU A 66 -18.76 4.58 10.45
N PHE A 67 -19.36 5.70 10.79
CA PHE A 67 -20.74 5.97 10.45
C PHE A 67 -20.94 6.06 8.94
N CYS A 68 -20.10 6.81 8.23
CA CYS A 68 -20.16 6.90 6.76
C CYS A 68 -20.03 5.52 6.10
N ARG A 69 -19.12 4.68 6.59
CA ARG A 69 -18.97 3.29 6.11
C ARG A 69 -20.22 2.45 6.31
N ARG A 70 -20.88 2.56 7.45
CA ARG A 70 -22.14 1.84 7.75
C ARG A 70 -23.29 2.26 6.83
N ILE A 71 -23.37 3.54 6.52
CA ILE A 71 -24.38 4.05 5.58
C ILE A 71 -24.12 3.53 4.17
N LEU A 72 -22.88 3.53 3.70
CA LEU A 72 -22.51 2.97 2.40
C LEU A 72 -22.92 1.49 2.28
N ALA A 73 -22.57 0.68 3.27
CA ALA A 73 -22.94 -0.73 3.31
C ALA A 73 -24.46 -0.94 3.26
N LYS A 74 -25.25 -0.07 3.90
CA LYS A 74 -26.72 -0.16 3.87
C LYS A 74 -27.33 0.23 2.53
N LYS A 75 -26.72 1.21 1.82
CA LYS A 75 -27.13 1.61 0.47
C LYS A 75 -26.98 0.49 -0.55
N GLU A 76 -25.92 -0.29 -0.46
CA GLU A 76 -25.63 -1.37 -1.40
C GLU A 76 -26.51 -2.62 -1.20
N GLY A 77 -27.47 -2.57 -0.26
CA GLY A 77 -28.35 -3.73 0.04
C GLY A 77 -27.57 -4.92 0.62
N SER A 78 -26.30 -4.74 0.86
CA SER A 78 -25.50 -5.68 1.61
C SER A 78 -25.88 -5.57 3.08
N THR A 79 -26.40 -6.63 3.67
CA THR A 79 -26.30 -6.81 5.12
C THR A 79 -24.85 -6.46 5.44
N PRO A 80 -24.55 -5.55 6.40
CA PRO A 80 -23.16 -5.28 6.72
C PRO A 80 -22.54 -6.63 7.02
N SER A 81 -21.77 -7.15 6.07
CA SER A 81 -20.87 -8.22 6.41
C SER A 81 -20.16 -7.62 7.59
N ARG A 82 -20.27 -8.26 8.74
CA ARG A 82 -19.57 -7.90 9.94
C ARG A 82 -18.19 -7.46 9.47
N MET A 83 -17.97 -6.12 9.34
CA MET A 83 -16.63 -5.63 9.13
C MET A 83 -15.92 -6.01 10.41
N ILE A 84 -15.36 -7.18 10.35
CA ILE A 84 -14.38 -7.60 11.30
C ILE A 84 -13.27 -6.58 11.04
N SER A 85 -13.19 -5.54 11.87
CA SER A 85 -11.88 -4.99 12.12
C SER A 85 -11.10 -6.23 12.48
N VAL A 86 -10.20 -6.63 11.59
CA VAL A 86 -9.39 -7.82 11.84
C VAL A 86 -8.73 -7.50 13.17
N ASP A 87 -9.12 -8.22 14.24
CA ASP A 87 -8.57 -8.03 15.57
C ASP A 87 -7.05 -7.95 15.37
N SER A 88 -6.39 -6.97 15.95
CA SER A 88 -4.95 -6.81 15.83
C SER A 88 -4.23 -8.14 16.03
N LYS A 89 -4.73 -8.98 16.93
CA LYS A 89 -4.26 -10.35 17.17
C LYS A 89 -4.37 -11.27 15.95
N ILE A 90 -5.42 -11.15 15.15
CA ILE A 90 -5.58 -11.94 13.91
C ILE A 90 -4.60 -11.42 12.86
N LEU A 91 -4.43 -10.11 12.76
CA LEU A 91 -3.45 -9.50 11.84
C LEU A 91 -2.02 -9.89 12.26
N ASP A 92 -1.70 -9.83 13.54
CA ASP A 92 -0.40 -10.25 14.08
C ASP A 92 -0.14 -11.73 13.83
N PHE A 93 -1.17 -12.58 13.98
CA PHE A 93 -1.08 -13.99 13.63
C PHE A 93 -0.80 -14.20 12.14
N LEU A 94 -1.48 -13.49 11.23
CA LEU A 94 -1.23 -13.57 9.79
C LEU A 94 0.17 -13.05 9.43
N LYS A 95 0.61 -11.95 10.05
CA LYS A 95 1.97 -11.45 9.90
C LYS A 95 3.00 -12.50 10.33
N MET A 96 2.78 -13.12 11.49
CA MET A 96 3.67 -14.18 11.99
C MET A 96 3.69 -15.40 11.09
N LEU A 97 2.56 -15.82 10.50
CA LEU A 97 2.50 -16.95 9.56
C LEU A 97 3.29 -16.67 8.27
N TYR A 98 3.23 -15.42 7.77
CA TYR A 98 3.88 -15.06 6.51
C TYR A 98 5.36 -14.70 6.68
N PHE A 99 5.68 -13.88 7.67
CA PHE A 99 7.02 -13.33 7.88
C PHE A 99 7.86 -14.13 8.90
N GLY A 100 7.22 -15.03 9.63
CA GLY A 100 7.84 -15.75 10.76
C GLY A 100 7.87 -14.90 12.03
N VAL A 101 8.34 -15.52 13.12
CA VAL A 101 8.58 -14.82 14.38
C VAL A 101 9.88 -14.04 14.25
N THR A 102 9.79 -12.72 14.43
CA THR A 102 10.97 -11.84 14.36
C THR A 102 10.75 -10.62 15.24
N ASP A 103 11.82 -10.23 15.92
CA ASP A 103 11.89 -8.96 16.64
C ASP A 103 12.42 -7.83 15.74
N ASN A 104 12.87 -8.16 14.52
CA ASN A 104 13.39 -7.20 13.55
C ASN A 104 12.51 -7.17 12.28
N PRO A 105 11.60 -6.19 12.14
CA PRO A 105 10.72 -6.05 10.97
C PRO A 105 11.49 -5.76 9.67
N PHE A 106 12.64 -5.09 9.73
CA PHE A 106 13.47 -4.81 8.55
C PHE A 106 14.05 -6.11 7.97
N GLU A 107 14.64 -6.95 8.82
CA GLU A 107 15.14 -8.26 8.39
C GLU A 107 14.03 -9.14 7.86
N ALA A 108 12.88 -9.16 8.51
CA ALA A 108 11.74 -9.98 8.08
C ALA A 108 11.22 -9.54 6.70
N ALA A 109 11.07 -8.24 6.48
CA ALA A 109 10.64 -7.67 5.21
C ALA A 109 11.64 -7.98 4.10
N SER A 110 12.93 -7.72 4.33
CA SER A 110 13.99 -7.96 3.34
C SER A 110 14.15 -9.44 3.00
N ARG A 111 14.10 -10.33 3.99
CA ARG A 111 14.15 -11.78 3.78
C ARG A 111 12.99 -12.29 2.92
N SER A 112 11.77 -11.80 3.18
CA SER A 112 10.60 -12.18 2.39
C SER A 112 10.71 -11.65 0.96
N ALA A 113 11.13 -10.40 0.79
CA ALA A 113 11.39 -9.79 -0.51
C ALA A 113 12.48 -10.54 -1.31
N TYR A 114 13.55 -10.95 -0.63
CA TYR A 114 14.58 -11.80 -1.23
C TYR A 114 14.03 -13.12 -1.76
N THR A 115 13.16 -13.77 -1.00
CA THR A 115 12.53 -15.05 -1.41
C THR A 115 11.72 -14.90 -2.70
N ASP A 116 11.09 -13.75 -2.92
CA ASP A 116 10.29 -13.49 -4.12
C ASP A 116 11.14 -13.37 -5.40
N MET A 117 12.41 -12.97 -5.27
CA MET A 117 13.26 -12.71 -6.44
C MET A 117 14.49 -13.64 -6.57
N CYS A 118 14.96 -14.30 -5.49
CA CYS A 118 16.24 -15.00 -5.45
C CYS A 118 16.37 -16.14 -6.48
N ARG A 119 15.25 -16.75 -6.90
CA ARG A 119 15.24 -17.76 -7.96
C ARG A 119 15.75 -17.25 -9.32
N THR A 120 15.83 -15.93 -9.50
CA THR A 120 16.37 -15.32 -10.72
C THR A 120 17.89 -15.13 -10.68
N ILE A 121 18.52 -15.32 -9.51
CA ILE A 121 19.96 -15.16 -9.32
C ILE A 121 20.66 -16.46 -9.73
N ARG A 122 21.75 -16.34 -10.50
CA ARG A 122 22.62 -17.45 -10.87
C ARG A 122 23.88 -17.43 -10.01
N PHE A 123 23.85 -18.18 -8.93
CA PHE A 123 24.99 -18.24 -7.98
C PHE A 123 26.22 -18.98 -8.52
N ASN A 124 26.07 -19.85 -9.52
CA ASN A 124 27.16 -20.63 -10.13
C ASN A 124 28.03 -21.37 -9.09
N GLY A 125 27.40 -21.95 -8.07
CA GLY A 125 28.05 -22.67 -6.98
C GLY A 125 28.59 -21.80 -5.84
N LYS A 126 28.40 -20.47 -5.88
CA LYS A 126 28.79 -19.54 -4.82
C LYS A 126 27.71 -19.50 -3.74
N ASN A 127 28.13 -19.17 -2.50
CA ASN A 127 27.22 -19.00 -1.38
C ASN A 127 26.69 -17.57 -1.33
N GLY A 128 25.36 -17.39 -1.50
CA GLY A 128 24.70 -16.09 -1.44
C GLY A 128 24.27 -15.65 -0.04
N ASP A 129 24.39 -16.49 1.00
CA ASP A 129 23.83 -16.17 2.32
C ASP A 129 24.49 -14.96 2.99
N MET A 130 25.81 -14.83 2.84
CA MET A 130 26.54 -13.67 3.38
C MET A 130 26.14 -12.38 2.66
N LEU A 131 26.00 -12.45 1.33
CA LEU A 131 25.56 -11.30 0.55
C LEU A 131 24.11 -10.90 0.90
N ARG A 132 23.22 -11.88 1.04
CA ARG A 132 21.84 -11.60 1.50
C ARG A 132 21.86 -10.86 2.83
N LYS A 133 22.58 -11.33 3.83
CA LYS A 133 22.67 -10.68 5.14
C LYS A 133 23.30 -9.29 5.06
N ALA A 134 24.27 -9.09 4.18
CA ALA A 134 24.87 -7.78 3.98
C ALA A 134 23.89 -6.80 3.34
N VAL A 135 23.03 -7.26 2.42
CA VAL A 135 21.96 -6.44 1.86
C VAL A 135 20.86 -6.17 2.89
N ASP A 136 20.49 -7.17 3.72
CA ASP A 136 19.55 -6.97 4.82
C ASP A 136 20.03 -5.84 5.74
N ALA A 137 21.31 -5.86 6.15
CA ALA A 137 21.93 -4.82 6.98
C ALA A 137 21.99 -3.46 6.27
N LEU A 138 22.31 -3.42 4.98
CA LEU A 138 22.29 -2.20 4.17
C LEU A 138 20.92 -1.56 4.16
N LEU A 139 19.86 -2.34 3.93
CA LEU A 139 18.49 -1.84 3.88
C LEU A 139 18.04 -1.36 5.26
N GLU A 140 18.34 -2.09 6.32
CA GLU A 140 18.05 -1.68 7.70
C GLU A 140 18.71 -0.35 8.08
N GLU A 141 19.97 -0.14 7.66
CA GLU A 141 20.72 1.11 7.87
C GLU A 141 20.12 2.28 7.07
N ARG A 142 19.75 2.03 5.81
CA ARG A 142 19.45 3.09 4.86
C ARG A 142 17.97 3.49 4.76
N ILE A 143 17.03 2.57 5.05
CA ILE A 143 15.58 2.87 4.98
C ILE A 143 15.19 4.03 5.91
N PRO A 144 15.70 4.18 7.13
CA PRO A 144 15.38 5.32 7.98
C PRO A 144 15.68 6.69 7.37
N GLU A 145 16.60 6.78 6.39
CA GLU A 145 16.88 8.04 5.68
C GLU A 145 15.67 8.56 4.90
N LEU A 146 14.75 7.66 4.51
CA LEU A 146 13.55 8.00 3.73
C LEU A 146 12.57 8.92 4.47
N VAL A 147 12.68 9.05 5.78
CA VAL A 147 11.89 10.03 6.55
C VAL A 147 12.20 11.47 6.11
N ALA A 148 13.41 11.72 5.57
CA ALA A 148 13.82 13.03 5.07
C ALA A 148 13.43 13.29 3.60
N VAL A 149 12.85 12.32 2.91
CA VAL A 149 12.41 12.44 1.51
C VAL A 149 11.17 13.31 1.43
N ASN A 150 11.19 14.33 0.57
CA ASN A 150 10.12 15.30 0.45
C ASN A 150 9.28 15.12 -0.83
N ASP A 151 9.86 14.50 -1.85
CA ASP A 151 9.22 14.29 -3.16
C ASP A 151 9.68 13.00 -3.84
N ALA A 152 9.06 12.69 -4.98
CA ALA A 152 9.34 11.49 -5.75
C ALA A 152 10.77 11.50 -6.36
N GLU A 153 11.36 12.67 -6.63
CA GLU A 153 12.70 12.77 -7.17
C GLU A 153 13.74 12.38 -6.11
N ASP A 154 13.58 12.84 -4.88
CA ASP A 154 14.44 12.48 -3.76
C ASP A 154 14.37 10.97 -3.45
N PHE A 155 13.15 10.40 -3.48
CA PHE A 155 12.98 8.95 -3.37
C PHE A 155 13.71 8.20 -4.50
N THR A 156 13.53 8.64 -5.74
CA THR A 156 14.17 8.03 -6.92
C THR A 156 15.69 8.04 -6.81
N LYS A 157 16.29 9.13 -6.34
CA LYS A 157 17.75 9.24 -6.12
C LYS A 157 18.22 8.24 -5.06
N TRP A 158 17.51 8.17 -3.94
CA TRP A 158 17.82 7.21 -2.88
C TRP A 158 17.70 5.77 -3.40
N HIS A 159 16.59 5.44 -4.05
CA HIS A 159 16.32 4.11 -4.61
C HIS A 159 17.38 3.69 -5.62
N HIS A 160 17.78 4.58 -6.53
CA HIS A 160 18.85 4.35 -7.50
C HIS A 160 20.15 3.99 -6.79
N SER A 161 20.58 4.84 -5.83
CA SER A 161 21.81 4.61 -5.07
C SER A 161 21.83 3.27 -4.35
N ILE A 162 20.70 2.84 -3.78
CA ILE A 162 20.60 1.54 -3.10
C ILE A 162 20.66 0.38 -4.11
N CYS A 163 19.93 0.48 -5.22
CA CYS A 163 19.96 -0.56 -6.26
C CYS A 163 21.37 -0.77 -6.81
N GLU A 164 22.09 0.30 -7.12
CA GLU A 164 23.49 0.23 -7.60
C GLU A 164 24.43 -0.40 -6.55
N LYS A 165 24.28 -0.04 -5.28
CA LYS A 165 25.09 -0.65 -4.21
C LYS A 165 24.84 -2.15 -4.10
N ILE A 166 23.58 -2.60 -4.17
CA ILE A 166 23.26 -4.03 -4.14
C ILE A 166 23.89 -4.75 -5.34
N VAL A 167 23.78 -4.18 -6.55
CA VAL A 167 24.41 -4.75 -7.75
C VAL A 167 25.90 -4.86 -7.54
N ALA A 168 26.59 -3.78 -7.12
CA ALA A 168 28.03 -3.77 -6.89
C ALA A 168 28.48 -4.81 -5.84
N MET A 169 27.69 -5.05 -4.78
CA MET A 169 28.01 -6.06 -3.77
C MET A 169 28.04 -7.48 -4.37
N TYR A 170 27.09 -7.82 -5.24
CA TYR A 170 27.05 -9.13 -5.90
C TYR A 170 28.14 -9.25 -6.96
N GLU A 171 28.38 -8.22 -7.75
CA GLU A 171 29.43 -8.20 -8.76
C GLU A 171 30.83 -8.34 -8.16
N ALA A 172 31.09 -7.71 -6.99
CA ALA A 172 32.35 -7.84 -6.27
C ALA A 172 32.67 -9.31 -5.92
N GLU A 173 31.64 -10.12 -5.69
CA GLU A 173 31.76 -11.56 -5.47
C GLU A 173 31.70 -12.36 -6.79
N GLY A 174 31.67 -11.69 -7.93
CA GLY A 174 31.59 -12.30 -9.27
C GLY A 174 30.27 -13.06 -9.50
N ILE A 175 29.19 -12.59 -8.89
CA ILE A 175 27.82 -13.05 -9.12
C ILE A 175 27.15 -12.00 -10.00
N GLU A 176 26.65 -12.43 -11.15
CA GLU A 176 25.91 -11.58 -12.05
C GLU A 176 24.58 -11.15 -11.40
N PHE A 177 24.40 -9.85 -11.23
CA PHE A 177 23.22 -9.27 -10.59
C PHE A 177 22.80 -8.00 -11.34
N TYR A 178 21.50 -7.73 -11.40
CA TYR A 178 20.93 -6.69 -12.25
C TYR A 178 20.10 -5.70 -11.47
N ILE A 179 19.95 -4.50 -12.01
CA ILE A 179 19.05 -3.46 -11.47
C ILE A 179 17.62 -4.00 -11.30
N GLY A 180 17.13 -4.80 -12.25
CA GLY A 180 15.80 -5.41 -12.15
C GLY A 180 15.63 -6.30 -10.93
N GLN A 181 16.66 -7.02 -10.52
CA GLN A 181 16.66 -7.83 -9.30
C GLN A 181 16.76 -6.93 -8.05
N ALA A 182 17.62 -5.92 -8.08
CA ALA A 182 17.79 -4.97 -6.98
C ALA A 182 16.49 -4.19 -6.70
N GLN A 183 15.85 -3.61 -7.73
CA GLN A 183 14.59 -2.89 -7.56
C GLN A 183 13.50 -3.79 -6.97
N LYS A 184 13.40 -5.05 -7.43
CA LYS A 184 12.39 -5.97 -6.89
C LYS A 184 12.63 -6.21 -5.41
N TRP A 185 13.88 -6.43 -5.00
CA TRP A 185 14.22 -6.61 -3.60
C TRP A 185 13.90 -5.37 -2.75
N VAL A 186 14.36 -4.20 -3.17
CA VAL A 186 14.14 -2.93 -2.45
C VAL A 186 12.64 -2.62 -2.35
N ASN A 187 11.92 -2.60 -3.48
CA ASN A 187 10.51 -2.25 -3.50
C ASN A 187 9.64 -3.24 -2.70
N MET A 188 9.92 -4.55 -2.82
CA MET A 188 9.21 -5.54 -2.01
C MET A 188 9.55 -5.43 -0.52
N THR A 189 10.79 -5.06 -0.17
CA THR A 189 11.16 -4.81 1.22
C THR A 189 10.36 -3.66 1.81
N LEU A 190 10.26 -2.53 1.11
CA LEU A 190 9.46 -1.37 1.52
C LEU A 190 7.97 -1.71 1.61
N LYS A 191 7.44 -2.45 0.64
CA LYS A 191 6.07 -2.95 0.65
C LYS A 191 5.78 -3.83 1.86
N TYR A 192 6.65 -4.78 2.16
CA TYR A 192 6.48 -5.68 3.31
C TYR A 192 6.72 -4.97 4.64
N LEU A 193 7.62 -4.00 4.67
CA LEU A 193 7.82 -3.17 5.85
C LEU A 193 6.56 -2.35 6.17
N TYR A 194 5.88 -1.81 5.14
CA TYR A 194 4.58 -1.15 5.32
C TYR A 194 3.52 -2.09 5.93
N VAL A 195 3.49 -3.35 5.52
CA VAL A 195 2.58 -4.35 6.11
C VAL A 195 2.94 -4.64 7.57
N LEU A 196 4.23 -4.70 7.90
CA LEU A 196 4.71 -5.05 9.25
C LEU A 196 4.59 -3.86 10.22
N VAL A 197 5.09 -2.71 9.82
CA VAL A 197 5.22 -1.49 10.64
C VAL A 197 4.86 -0.26 9.81
N PRO A 198 3.57 -0.05 9.51
CA PRO A 198 3.12 1.01 8.60
C PRO A 198 3.61 2.41 9.03
N ASP A 199 3.64 2.71 10.31
CA ASP A 199 4.06 4.02 10.84
C ASP A 199 5.48 4.43 10.41
N VAL A 200 6.35 3.45 10.15
CA VAL A 200 7.72 3.70 9.69
C VAL A 200 7.75 4.14 8.22
N VAL A 201 6.83 3.63 7.41
CA VAL A 201 6.83 3.83 5.94
C VAL A 201 5.86 4.93 5.52
N GLU A 202 4.81 5.20 6.31
CA GLU A 202 3.76 6.17 6.01
C GLU A 202 4.29 7.55 5.57
N PRO A 203 5.36 8.13 6.18
CA PRO A 203 5.87 9.44 5.78
C PRO A 203 6.27 9.55 4.30
N PHE A 204 6.72 8.46 3.70
CA PHE A 204 7.19 8.41 2.31
C PHE A 204 6.44 7.41 1.42
N TYR A 205 5.37 6.79 1.95
CA TYR A 205 4.60 5.75 1.26
C TYR A 205 4.13 6.14 -0.14
N ARG A 206 3.68 7.36 -0.31
CA ARG A 206 3.17 7.90 -1.59
C ARG A 206 4.23 8.00 -2.70
N PHE A 207 5.51 7.94 -2.35
CA PHE A 207 6.62 8.05 -3.29
C PHE A 207 7.20 6.69 -3.69
N LEU A 208 6.75 5.60 -3.06
CA LEU A 208 7.27 4.27 -3.31
C LEU A 208 6.98 3.83 -4.74
N HIS A 209 7.98 3.20 -5.36
CA HIS A 209 7.84 2.61 -6.68
C HIS A 209 7.12 1.26 -6.62
N ILE A 210 6.54 0.86 -7.74
CA ILE A 210 5.90 -0.44 -7.92
C ILE A 210 6.98 -1.52 -8.09
N PRO A 211 6.90 -2.65 -7.37
CA PRO A 211 7.83 -3.76 -7.57
C PRO A 211 7.61 -4.42 -8.94
N LEU A 212 8.41 -4.10 -9.96
CA LEU A 212 8.26 -4.66 -11.29
C LEU A 212 8.53 -6.16 -11.32
N ASP A 213 7.55 -6.91 -11.83
CA ASP A 213 7.64 -8.33 -12.11
C ASP A 213 6.74 -8.71 -13.30
N ASN A 214 6.69 -10.02 -13.61
CA ASN A 214 5.87 -10.50 -14.74
C ASN A 214 4.38 -10.20 -14.56
N TYR A 215 3.86 -10.17 -13.32
CA TYR A 215 2.45 -9.87 -13.06
C TYR A 215 2.13 -8.43 -13.41
N ILE A 216 2.93 -7.51 -12.92
CA ILE A 216 2.75 -6.08 -13.16
C ILE A 216 2.93 -5.74 -14.64
N ILE A 217 3.97 -6.29 -15.30
CA ILE A 217 4.20 -6.06 -16.72
C ILE A 217 3.04 -6.62 -17.57
N ASP A 218 2.47 -7.76 -17.20
CA ASP A 218 1.35 -8.37 -17.89
C ASP A 218 0.05 -7.55 -17.71
N ILE A 219 -0.19 -7.01 -16.53
CA ILE A 219 -1.30 -6.10 -16.24
C ILE A 219 -1.13 -4.79 -17.01
N ALA A 220 0.06 -4.18 -16.96
CA ALA A 220 0.40 -2.95 -17.67
C ALA A 220 0.12 -3.07 -19.17
N LYS A 221 0.54 -4.18 -19.76
CA LYS A 221 0.30 -4.47 -21.18
C LYS A 221 -1.18 -4.69 -21.50
N LYS A 222 -1.87 -5.53 -20.72
CA LYS A 222 -3.24 -5.96 -21.04
C LYS A 222 -4.29 -4.90 -20.73
N GLN A 223 -4.11 -4.14 -19.67
CA GLN A 223 -5.13 -3.20 -19.20
C GLN A 223 -4.86 -1.76 -19.66
N TYR A 224 -3.58 -1.38 -19.82
CA TYR A 224 -3.18 -0.01 -20.10
C TYR A 224 -2.45 0.16 -21.42
N GLY A 225 -2.14 -0.94 -22.14
CA GLY A 225 -1.45 -0.87 -23.42
C GLY A 225 0.04 -0.50 -23.32
N ILE A 226 0.63 -0.51 -22.14
CA ILE A 226 2.05 -0.23 -21.95
C ILE A 226 2.85 -1.38 -22.59
N PRO A 227 3.84 -1.10 -23.46
CA PRO A 227 4.63 -2.14 -24.10
C PRO A 227 5.42 -2.95 -23.07
N SER A 228 5.62 -4.23 -23.36
CA SER A 228 6.49 -5.06 -22.50
C SER A 228 7.93 -4.56 -22.61
N LEU A 229 8.70 -4.78 -21.53
CA LEU A 229 10.15 -4.55 -21.54
C LEU A 229 10.84 -5.37 -22.65
N PRO A 230 11.94 -4.88 -23.21
CA PRO A 230 12.72 -5.60 -24.24
C PRO A 230 13.42 -6.84 -23.69
N CYS A 231 13.55 -6.95 -22.37
CA CYS A 231 14.14 -8.08 -21.67
C CYS A 231 13.24 -8.55 -20.51
N ALA A 232 13.58 -9.67 -19.90
CA ALA A 232 12.94 -10.07 -18.64
C ALA A 232 13.21 -8.99 -17.57
N TRP A 233 12.21 -8.69 -16.73
CA TRP A 233 12.34 -7.69 -15.67
C TRP A 233 13.61 -7.89 -14.79
N SER A 234 13.95 -9.15 -14.52
CA SER A 234 15.13 -9.51 -13.72
C SER A 234 16.47 -9.32 -14.45
N ARG A 235 16.46 -8.88 -15.70
CA ARG A 235 17.63 -8.62 -16.56
C ARG A 235 17.78 -7.16 -16.96
N ILE A 236 16.96 -6.27 -16.42
CA ILE A 236 17.14 -4.83 -16.58
C ILE A 236 18.50 -4.48 -15.98
N SER A 237 19.41 -3.97 -16.80
CA SER A 237 20.78 -3.62 -16.38
C SER A 237 20.95 -2.12 -16.14
N ASP A 238 20.16 -1.30 -16.80
CA ASP A 238 20.20 0.16 -16.66
C ASP A 238 19.05 0.64 -15.77
N TYR A 239 19.38 1.49 -14.80
CA TYR A 239 18.36 2.07 -13.92
C TYR A 239 17.41 2.99 -14.69
N GLN A 240 17.86 3.63 -15.76
CA GLN A 240 16.99 4.48 -16.57
C GLN A 240 15.90 3.68 -17.28
N ASP A 241 16.22 2.48 -17.79
CA ASP A 241 15.22 1.59 -18.41
C ASP A 241 14.13 1.18 -17.40
N TYR A 242 14.52 0.92 -16.15
CA TYR A 242 13.59 0.67 -15.06
C TYR A 242 12.73 1.89 -14.76
N LEU A 243 13.36 3.06 -14.59
CA LEU A 243 12.67 4.31 -14.23
C LEU A 243 11.70 4.77 -15.33
N ASP A 244 12.04 4.58 -16.57
CA ASP A 244 11.16 4.93 -17.68
C ASP A 244 9.91 4.04 -17.72
N TYR A 245 10.05 2.77 -17.33
CA TYR A 245 8.89 1.89 -17.18
C TYR A 245 8.00 2.30 -16.00
N GLU A 246 8.59 2.65 -14.85
CA GLU A 246 7.88 3.21 -13.70
C GLU A 246 7.09 4.47 -14.09
N LYS A 247 7.71 5.39 -14.83
CA LYS A 247 7.03 6.60 -15.31
C LYS A 247 5.82 6.29 -16.20
N MET A 248 5.95 5.35 -17.14
CA MET A 248 4.81 4.93 -17.97
C MET A 248 3.66 4.37 -17.13
N LEU A 249 3.95 3.65 -16.02
CA LEU A 249 2.92 3.20 -15.09
C LEU A 249 2.28 4.38 -14.36
N MET A 250 3.07 5.33 -13.84
CA MET A 250 2.56 6.49 -13.12
C MET A 250 1.68 7.40 -13.98
N GLU A 251 1.90 7.44 -15.29
CA GLU A 251 1.05 8.22 -16.23
C GLU A 251 -0.37 7.67 -16.37
N VAL A 252 -0.59 6.41 -16.04
CA VAL A 252 -1.89 5.72 -16.21
C VAL A 252 -2.55 5.33 -14.88
N ILE A 253 -1.88 5.55 -13.76
CA ILE A 253 -2.37 5.24 -12.41
C ILE A 253 -2.82 6.53 -11.74
N ASP A 254 -4.11 6.58 -11.33
CA ASP A 254 -4.72 7.76 -10.68
C ASP A 254 -4.67 7.68 -9.14
N GLU A 255 -4.02 6.68 -8.57
CA GLU A 255 -3.94 6.41 -7.13
C GLU A 255 -2.50 6.25 -6.65
N VAL A 256 -2.29 6.08 -5.34
CA VAL A 256 -0.97 5.81 -4.78
C VAL A 256 -0.41 4.51 -5.40
N PRO A 257 0.83 4.50 -5.89
CA PRO A 257 1.37 3.38 -6.68
C PRO A 257 1.25 2.01 -6.00
N LEU A 258 1.57 1.94 -4.71
CA LEU A 258 1.46 0.66 -3.97
C LEU A 258 0.02 0.25 -3.67
N ASP A 259 -0.93 1.17 -3.49
CA ASP A 259 -2.35 0.84 -3.34
C ASP A 259 -2.88 0.17 -4.60
N TRP A 260 -2.54 0.75 -5.76
CA TRP A 260 -2.84 0.15 -7.06
C TRP A 260 -2.22 -1.25 -7.20
N GLU A 261 -0.94 -1.39 -6.84
CA GLU A 261 -0.22 -2.66 -6.95
C GLU A 261 -0.84 -3.74 -6.05
N PHE A 262 -1.15 -3.44 -4.80
CA PHE A 262 -1.83 -4.36 -3.90
C PHE A 262 -3.15 -4.87 -4.49
N ALA A 263 -3.98 -3.96 -5.00
CA ALA A 263 -5.28 -4.31 -5.59
C ALA A 263 -5.11 -5.17 -6.85
N LYS A 264 -4.21 -4.78 -7.76
CA LYS A 264 -3.99 -5.47 -9.03
C LYS A 264 -3.32 -6.82 -8.87
N TRP A 265 -2.41 -6.96 -7.91
CA TRP A 265 -1.79 -8.25 -7.62
C TRP A 265 -2.83 -9.27 -7.15
N VAL A 266 -3.71 -8.89 -6.23
CA VAL A 266 -4.80 -9.75 -5.73
C VAL A 266 -5.75 -10.14 -6.87
N GLU A 267 -6.15 -9.20 -7.72
CA GLU A 267 -7.01 -9.45 -8.88
C GLU A 267 -6.37 -10.47 -9.84
N SER A 268 -5.10 -10.30 -10.15
CA SER A 268 -4.36 -11.18 -11.06
C SER A 268 -4.17 -12.59 -10.48
N ALA A 269 -3.85 -12.69 -9.19
CA ALA A 269 -3.67 -13.97 -8.51
C ALA A 269 -4.97 -14.79 -8.51
N HIS A 270 -6.12 -14.14 -8.31
CA HIS A 270 -7.43 -14.80 -8.40
C HIS A 270 -7.73 -15.33 -9.81
N LYS A 271 -7.49 -14.53 -10.85
CA LYS A 271 -7.71 -14.95 -12.25
C LYS A 271 -6.89 -16.17 -12.63
N GLN A 272 -5.60 -16.17 -12.31
CA GLN A 272 -4.71 -17.30 -12.62
C GLN A 272 -5.10 -18.59 -11.86
N LYS A 273 -5.61 -18.47 -10.64
CA LYS A 273 -6.07 -19.64 -9.87
C LYS A 273 -7.32 -20.26 -10.51
N ILE A 274 -8.23 -19.44 -11.00
CA ILE A 274 -9.45 -19.91 -11.70
C ILE A 274 -9.08 -20.58 -13.03
N GLU A 275 -8.15 -20.01 -13.81
CA GLU A 275 -7.71 -20.58 -15.09
C GLU A 275 -7.00 -21.93 -14.93
N LYS A 276 -6.21 -22.10 -13.87
CA LYS A 276 -5.52 -23.38 -13.56
C LYS A 276 -6.43 -24.47 -13.01
N SER A 277 -7.65 -24.10 -12.56
CA SER A 277 -8.64 -25.04 -12.03
C SER A 277 -9.68 -25.50 -13.07
N ARG A 278 -9.58 -24.97 -14.27
CA ARG A 278 -10.35 -25.38 -15.47
C ARG A 278 -9.51 -26.26 -16.40
#